data_c99da2d6497180aa20be391a7afabc11
#
_entry.id   c99da2d6497180aa20be391a7afabc11
#
_cell.length_a   1.000
_cell.length_b   1.000
_cell.length_c   1.000
_cell.angle_alpha   90.00
_cell.angle_beta   90.00
_cell.angle_gamma   90.00
#
_symmetry.space_group_name_H-M   'P 1'
#
loop_
_entity.id
_entity.type
_entity.pdbx_description
1 polymer ?
#
loop_
_entity_poly.entity_id
_entity_poly.type
_entity_poly.pdbx_seq_one_letter_code
_entity_poly.pdbx_strand_id
1 'polypeptide(L)'
;IYTNAQTEKSIRQITQEVMERASTQYINMASTLEKGKMPRSFSKNRLITSDIYWWCSGFYPGTLRYLYEYTGSENIKKLAHTYTEKLAPLQFLKTDHDIGFQLFCSYGNGYRLTGNKEYLNILHNGAMSLATRFNPVIGSIRSWDSSRDKWKFPVIIDNMMNLEPVSYTHLT
;
A
#
# COMPACT_ATOMS: atom_id res chain seq x y z
N ILE A 1 2.18 44.47 26.12
CA ILE A 1 1.59 43.16 25.86
C ILE A 1 1.88 42.85 24.38
N TYR A 2 2.93 42.05 24.10
CA TYR A 2 3.20 41.57 22.74
C TYR A 2 2.35 40.35 22.52
N THR A 3 1.27 40.49 21.77
CA THR A 3 0.56 39.31 21.21
C THR A 3 1.44 38.76 20.10
N ASN A 4 2.04 37.61 20.36
CA ASN A 4 2.63 36.77 19.32
C ASN A 4 1.50 36.35 18.36
N ALA A 5 1.29 37.09 17.31
CA ALA A 5 0.47 36.64 16.21
C ALA A 5 1.22 35.47 15.56
N GLN A 6 0.84 34.25 15.91
CA GLN A 6 1.25 33.08 15.16
C GLN A 6 0.73 33.26 13.74
N THR A 7 1.64 33.54 12.81
CA THR A 7 1.29 33.67 11.40
C THR A 7 0.75 32.31 10.94
N GLU A 8 -0.53 32.24 10.59
CA GLU A 8 -1.13 31.02 10.06
C GLU A 8 -0.35 30.58 8.81
N LYS A 9 0.16 29.35 8.84
CA LYS A 9 0.88 28.78 7.69
C LYS A 9 -0.11 28.52 6.55
N SER A 10 0.28 28.89 5.35
CA SER A 10 -0.48 28.51 4.15
C SER A 10 -0.48 26.97 3.96
N ILE A 11 -1.51 26.44 3.28
CA ILE A 11 -1.58 25.02 2.93
C ILE A 11 -0.31 24.56 2.21
N ARG A 12 0.25 25.40 1.33
CA ARG A 12 1.50 25.10 0.61
C ARG A 12 2.67 24.90 1.57
N GLN A 13 2.84 25.76 2.57
CA GLN A 13 3.90 25.64 3.57
C GLN A 13 3.73 24.38 4.42
N ILE A 14 2.49 24.09 4.86
CA ILE A 14 2.18 22.88 5.62
C ILE A 14 2.51 21.62 4.79
N THR A 15 2.07 21.59 3.52
CA THR A 15 2.33 20.46 2.61
C THR A 15 3.83 20.26 2.44
N GLN A 16 4.60 21.32 2.19
CA GLN A 16 6.04 21.22 2.03
C GLN A 16 6.72 20.62 3.28
N GLU A 17 6.42 21.17 4.45
CA GLU A 17 7.00 20.69 5.72
C GLU A 17 6.66 19.21 6.00
N VAL A 18 5.40 18.82 5.72
CA VAL A 18 4.96 17.43 5.91
C VAL A 18 5.69 16.49 4.95
N MET A 19 5.81 16.83 3.68
CA MET A 19 6.45 15.99 2.67
C MET A 19 7.97 15.86 2.90
N GLU A 20 8.64 16.95 3.30
CA GLU A 20 10.06 16.92 3.66
C GLU A 20 10.31 16.05 4.90
N ARG A 21 9.50 16.23 5.94
CA ARG A 21 9.57 15.41 7.16
C ARG A 21 9.30 13.94 6.85
N ALA A 22 8.24 13.64 6.10
CA ALA A 22 7.90 12.27 5.71
C ALA A 22 9.02 11.63 4.90
N SER A 23 9.61 12.35 3.94
CA SER A 23 10.74 11.86 3.14
C SER A 23 11.92 11.42 4.03
N THR A 24 12.30 12.26 4.99
CA THR A 24 13.37 11.95 5.95
C THR A 24 13.02 10.73 6.80
N GLN A 25 11.79 10.67 7.33
CA GLN A 25 11.34 9.56 8.18
C GLN A 25 11.30 8.24 7.43
N TYR A 26 10.80 8.23 6.19
CA TYR A 26 10.70 7.02 5.38
C TYR A 26 12.06 6.49 4.92
N ILE A 27 13.02 7.38 4.60
CA ILE A 27 14.41 6.99 4.32
C ILE A 27 15.04 6.37 5.58
N ASN A 28 14.91 7.02 6.73
CA ASN A 28 15.44 6.51 7.99
C ASN A 28 14.81 5.16 8.37
N MET A 29 13.49 5.02 8.16
CA MET A 29 12.79 3.75 8.39
C MET A 29 13.38 2.63 7.53
N ALA A 30 13.70 2.89 6.25
CA ALA A 30 14.32 1.89 5.37
C ALA A 30 15.64 1.35 5.93
N SER A 31 16.45 2.21 6.58
CA SER A 31 17.73 1.81 7.17
C SER A 31 17.59 0.95 8.44
N THR A 32 16.42 0.98 9.09
CA THR A 32 16.15 0.25 10.34
C THR A 32 15.39 -1.05 10.12
N LEU A 33 14.81 -1.25 8.93
CA LEU A 33 14.03 -2.45 8.62
C LEU A 33 14.94 -3.66 8.41
N GLU A 34 14.64 -4.74 9.11
CA GLU A 34 15.26 -6.03 8.88
C GLU A 34 14.95 -6.57 7.48
N LYS A 35 15.84 -7.43 6.97
CA LYS A 35 15.66 -8.05 5.65
C LYS A 35 14.32 -8.80 5.58
N GLY A 36 13.53 -8.51 4.56
CA GLY A 36 12.25 -9.18 4.33
C GLY A 36 11.08 -8.64 5.17
N LYS A 37 11.32 -7.66 6.04
CA LYS A 37 10.28 -7.04 6.85
C LYS A 37 9.69 -5.80 6.21
N MET A 38 8.42 -5.55 6.55
CA MET A 38 7.66 -4.35 6.23
C MET A 38 7.25 -3.62 7.52
N PRO A 39 7.20 -2.29 7.53
CA PRO A 39 6.70 -1.57 8.70
C PRO A 39 5.20 -1.82 8.85
N ARG A 40 4.78 -2.04 10.09
CA ARG A 40 3.38 -2.31 10.43
C ARG A 40 2.79 -1.23 11.32
N SER A 41 3.45 -0.91 12.42
CA SER A 41 3.00 0.08 13.39
C SER A 41 4.16 0.57 14.23
N PHE A 42 3.90 1.59 15.05
CA PHE A 42 4.86 2.09 16.03
C PHE A 42 4.20 2.10 17.41
N SER A 43 4.80 1.44 18.37
CA SER A 43 4.28 1.35 19.74
C SER A 43 5.43 1.23 20.74
N LYS A 44 5.28 1.84 21.89
CA LYS A 44 6.28 1.83 22.99
C LYS A 44 7.70 2.18 22.49
N ASN A 45 7.82 3.22 21.67
CA ASN A 45 9.06 3.68 21.04
C ASN A 45 9.78 2.63 20.18
N ARG A 46 9.05 1.66 19.63
CA ARG A 46 9.60 0.63 18.74
C ARG A 46 8.80 0.56 17.45
N LEU A 47 9.52 0.39 16.35
CA LEU A 47 8.93 0.02 15.07
C LEU A 47 8.51 -1.47 15.16
N ILE A 48 7.24 -1.74 14.95
CA ILE A 48 6.70 -3.08 14.85
C ILE A 48 6.63 -3.42 13.36
N THR A 49 7.20 -4.55 12.99
CA THR A 49 7.29 -5.03 11.61
C THR A 49 6.47 -6.29 11.41
N SER A 50 6.16 -6.59 10.16
CA SER A 50 5.54 -7.83 9.72
C SER A 50 6.25 -8.36 8.48
N ASP A 51 5.85 -9.54 8.02
CA ASP A 51 6.17 -10.00 6.67
C ASP A 51 5.30 -9.30 5.61
N ILE A 52 5.46 -9.71 4.36
CA ILE A 52 4.73 -9.14 3.23
C ILE A 52 3.24 -9.50 3.23
N TYR A 53 2.83 -10.54 3.94
CA TYR A 53 1.45 -11.04 3.93
C TYR A 53 0.51 -10.25 4.85
N TRP A 54 1.04 -9.34 5.67
CA TRP A 54 0.22 -8.46 6.48
C TRP A 54 -0.45 -7.39 5.61
N TRP A 55 -1.74 -7.20 5.78
CA TRP A 55 -2.61 -6.38 4.92
C TRP A 55 -2.06 -4.98 4.54
N CYS A 56 -1.35 -4.32 5.41
CA CYS A 56 -0.82 -2.97 5.17
C CYS A 56 0.57 -2.94 4.48
N SER A 57 1.11 -4.09 4.06
CA SER A 57 2.46 -4.16 3.49
C SER A 57 2.68 -3.31 2.24
N GLY A 58 1.61 -3.05 1.47
CA GLY A 58 1.65 -2.20 0.28
C GLY A 58 1.75 -0.70 0.55
N PHE A 59 1.41 -0.24 1.76
CA PHE A 59 1.36 1.20 2.07
C PHE A 59 2.73 1.84 2.17
N TYR A 60 3.74 1.13 2.67
CA TYR A 60 5.09 1.66 2.74
C TYR A 60 5.67 1.99 1.36
N PRO A 61 5.74 1.05 0.40
CA PRO A 61 6.16 1.36 -0.95
C PRO A 61 5.22 2.35 -1.67
N GLY A 62 3.91 2.28 -1.40
CA GLY A 62 2.94 3.24 -1.93
C GLY A 62 3.24 4.68 -1.49
N THR A 63 3.49 4.92 -0.21
CA THR A 63 3.88 6.23 0.30
C THR A 63 5.20 6.70 -0.31
N LEU A 64 6.19 5.80 -0.45
CA LEU A 64 7.45 6.14 -1.13
C LEU A 64 7.22 6.57 -2.59
N ARG A 65 6.21 6.03 -3.30
CA ARG A 65 5.85 6.49 -4.65
C ARG A 65 5.33 7.92 -4.65
N TYR A 66 4.45 8.29 -3.72
CA TYR A 66 3.97 9.67 -3.57
C TYR A 66 5.08 10.64 -3.14
N LEU A 67 5.97 10.22 -2.25
CA LEU A 67 7.13 11.02 -1.87
C LEU A 67 8.09 11.24 -3.05
N TYR A 68 8.30 10.22 -3.89
CA TYR A 68 9.06 10.36 -5.12
C TYR A 68 8.39 11.34 -6.09
N GLU A 69 7.09 11.21 -6.31
CA GLU A 69 6.31 12.10 -7.19
C GLU A 69 6.43 13.57 -6.76
N TYR A 70 6.43 13.82 -5.45
CA TYR A 70 6.56 15.15 -4.90
C TYR A 70 8.00 15.70 -4.96
N THR A 71 9.00 14.88 -4.63
CA THR A 71 10.38 15.32 -4.41
C THR A 71 11.29 15.17 -5.63
N GLY A 72 10.97 14.26 -6.55
CA GLY A 72 11.86 13.85 -7.63
C GLY A 72 13.10 13.07 -7.17
N SER A 73 13.19 12.66 -5.89
CA SER A 73 14.38 12.05 -5.31
C SER A 73 14.64 10.65 -5.85
N GLU A 74 15.75 10.43 -6.54
CA GLU A 74 16.16 9.12 -7.06
C GLU A 74 16.43 8.09 -5.94
N ASN A 75 16.83 8.53 -4.75
CA ASN A 75 16.99 7.65 -3.59
C ASN A 75 15.62 7.09 -3.15
N ILE A 76 14.61 7.95 -3.03
CA ILE A 76 13.24 7.53 -2.69
C ILE A 76 12.67 6.62 -3.79
N LYS A 77 12.91 6.91 -5.05
CA LYS A 77 12.52 6.07 -6.19
C LYS A 77 13.09 4.65 -6.09
N LYS A 78 14.38 4.53 -5.78
CA LYS A 78 15.04 3.24 -5.56
C LYS A 78 14.43 2.48 -4.39
N LEU A 79 14.18 3.15 -3.28
CA LEU A 79 13.52 2.53 -2.13
C LEU A 79 12.10 2.06 -2.50
N ALA A 80 11.32 2.92 -3.16
CA ALA A 80 9.98 2.57 -3.62
C ALA A 80 9.99 1.32 -4.52
N HIS A 81 10.91 1.25 -5.48
CA HIS A 81 11.08 0.06 -6.33
C HIS A 81 11.45 -1.16 -5.50
N THR A 82 12.50 -1.07 -4.68
CA THR A 82 12.99 -2.19 -3.85
C THR A 82 11.91 -2.80 -2.96
N TYR A 83 11.09 -1.96 -2.33
CA TYR A 83 10.03 -2.45 -1.44
C TYR A 83 8.78 -2.89 -2.21
N THR A 84 8.51 -2.32 -3.39
CA THR A 84 7.45 -2.81 -4.30
C THR A 84 7.75 -4.24 -4.76
N GLU A 85 8.97 -4.50 -5.24
CA GLU A 85 9.37 -5.82 -5.76
C GLU A 85 9.25 -6.96 -4.73
N LYS A 86 9.42 -6.66 -3.44
CA LYS A 86 9.22 -7.66 -2.38
C LYS A 86 7.79 -8.20 -2.34
N LEU A 87 6.81 -7.46 -2.84
CA LEU A 87 5.40 -7.83 -2.82
C LEU A 87 4.98 -8.68 -4.03
N ALA A 88 5.86 -8.92 -4.99
CA ALA A 88 5.54 -9.71 -6.18
C ALA A 88 4.86 -11.06 -5.90
N PRO A 89 5.24 -11.84 -4.87
CA PRO A 89 4.57 -13.11 -4.57
C PRO A 89 3.09 -12.98 -4.25
N LEU A 90 2.63 -11.83 -3.78
CA LEU A 90 1.24 -11.59 -3.40
C LEU A 90 0.27 -11.66 -4.58
N GLN A 91 0.74 -11.49 -5.81
CA GLN A 91 -0.08 -11.58 -7.02
C GLN A 91 -0.82 -12.93 -7.15
N PHE A 92 -0.32 -13.98 -6.49
CA PHE A 92 -0.92 -15.32 -6.52
C PHE A 92 -1.64 -15.69 -5.21
N LEU A 93 -1.72 -14.77 -4.24
CA LEU A 93 -2.40 -15.00 -2.97
C LEU A 93 -3.92 -15.07 -3.19
N LYS A 94 -4.57 -16.10 -2.60
CA LYS A 94 -6.01 -16.33 -2.73
C LYS A 94 -6.72 -16.49 -1.38
N THR A 95 -6.04 -16.24 -0.28
CA THR A 95 -6.54 -16.49 1.07
C THR A 95 -7.11 -15.26 1.75
N ASP A 96 -6.84 -14.07 1.20
CA ASP A 96 -7.26 -12.79 1.74
C ASP A 96 -7.67 -11.82 0.64
N HIS A 97 -8.50 -10.84 0.95
CA HIS A 97 -8.94 -9.80 0.02
C HIS A 97 -7.96 -8.62 -0.05
N ASP A 98 -7.12 -8.45 0.97
CA ASP A 98 -6.22 -7.30 1.12
C ASP A 98 -5.12 -7.21 0.05
N ILE A 99 -4.99 -8.24 -0.80
CA ILE A 99 -4.13 -8.17 -1.98
C ILE A 99 -4.44 -6.96 -2.87
N GLY A 100 -5.68 -6.48 -2.86
CA GLY A 100 -6.06 -5.23 -3.52
C GLY A 100 -5.25 -4.05 -2.99
N PHE A 101 -5.27 -3.81 -1.69
CA PHE A 101 -4.46 -2.76 -1.05
C PHE A 101 -2.96 -2.96 -1.26
N GLN A 102 -2.49 -4.18 -1.03
CA GLN A 102 -1.07 -4.49 -1.09
C GLN A 102 -0.48 -4.20 -2.46
N LEU A 103 -1.16 -4.64 -3.52
CA LEU A 103 -0.65 -4.50 -4.89
C LEU A 103 -1.00 -3.14 -5.50
N PHE A 104 -2.21 -2.61 -5.31
CA PHE A 104 -2.57 -1.37 -5.98
C PHE A 104 -1.87 -0.14 -5.37
N CYS A 105 -1.73 -0.07 -4.05
CA CYS A 105 -0.94 0.99 -3.41
C CYS A 105 0.52 0.98 -3.86
N SER A 106 1.11 -0.19 -4.11
CA SER A 106 2.53 -0.35 -4.48
C SER A 106 2.75 -0.37 -5.99
N TYR A 107 2.37 -1.46 -6.65
CA TYR A 107 2.51 -1.65 -8.09
C TYR A 107 1.63 -0.70 -8.91
N GLY A 108 0.40 -0.41 -8.45
CA GLY A 108 -0.50 0.52 -9.12
C GLY A 108 0.08 1.92 -9.23
N ASN A 109 0.56 2.49 -8.12
CA ASN A 109 1.27 3.76 -8.15
C ASN A 109 2.60 3.68 -8.91
N GLY A 110 3.28 2.54 -8.83
CA GLY A 110 4.49 2.29 -9.62
C GLY A 110 4.21 2.33 -11.11
N TYR A 111 3.17 1.66 -11.59
CA TYR A 111 2.76 1.69 -13.00
C TYR A 111 2.34 3.10 -13.44
N ARG A 112 1.51 3.77 -12.66
CA ARG A 112 1.07 5.14 -12.93
C ARG A 112 2.23 6.11 -13.16
N LEU A 113 3.31 5.98 -12.38
CA LEU A 113 4.46 6.90 -12.43
C LEU A 113 5.53 6.49 -13.45
N THR A 114 5.59 5.23 -13.85
CA THR A 114 6.70 4.72 -14.67
C THR A 114 6.29 4.13 -16.02
N GLY A 115 5.01 3.76 -16.18
CA GLY A 115 4.52 3.04 -17.34
C GLY A 115 5.08 1.61 -17.48
N ASN A 116 5.70 1.05 -16.42
CA ASN A 116 6.30 -0.29 -16.45
C ASN A 116 5.24 -1.37 -16.65
N LYS A 117 5.22 -2.00 -17.79
CA LYS A 117 4.24 -3.04 -18.16
C LYS A 117 4.33 -4.30 -17.31
N GLU A 118 5.48 -4.60 -16.72
CA GLU A 118 5.60 -5.73 -15.79
C GLU A 118 4.75 -5.50 -14.52
N TYR A 119 4.66 -4.24 -14.07
CA TYR A 119 3.79 -3.88 -12.96
C TYR A 119 2.31 -4.09 -13.29
N LEU A 120 1.91 -3.79 -14.53
CA LEU A 120 0.55 -4.06 -15.00
C LEU A 120 0.24 -5.56 -15.00
N ASN A 121 1.19 -6.41 -15.42
CA ASN A 121 1.02 -7.86 -15.39
C ASN A 121 0.82 -8.38 -13.95
N ILE A 122 1.58 -7.86 -12.98
CA ILE A 122 1.44 -8.22 -11.56
C ILE A 122 0.08 -7.79 -11.02
N LEU A 123 -0.38 -6.59 -11.37
CA LEU A 123 -1.71 -6.09 -11.01
C LEU A 123 -2.81 -6.97 -11.59
N HIS A 124 -2.69 -7.36 -12.86
CA HIS A 124 -3.64 -8.26 -13.51
C HIS A 124 -3.72 -9.62 -12.81
N ASN A 125 -2.57 -10.24 -12.51
CA ASN A 125 -2.52 -11.51 -11.78
C ASN A 125 -3.14 -11.39 -10.38
N GLY A 126 -2.87 -10.29 -9.68
CA GLY A 126 -3.47 -10.00 -8.37
C GLY A 126 -4.99 -9.81 -8.45
N ALA A 127 -5.47 -9.08 -9.46
CA ALA A 127 -6.89 -8.91 -9.71
C ALA A 127 -7.59 -10.25 -10.00
N MET A 128 -6.97 -11.10 -10.82
CA MET A 128 -7.47 -12.46 -11.09
C MET A 128 -7.46 -13.33 -9.83
N SER A 129 -6.44 -13.22 -9.00
CA SER A 129 -6.39 -13.94 -7.70
C SER A 129 -7.51 -13.49 -6.77
N LEU A 130 -7.76 -12.18 -6.69
CA LEU A 130 -8.86 -11.60 -5.91
C LEU A 130 -10.23 -12.05 -6.46
N ALA A 131 -10.40 -12.07 -7.77
CA ALA A 131 -11.64 -12.50 -8.42
C ALA A 131 -12.02 -13.95 -8.09
N THR A 132 -11.04 -14.83 -7.82
CA THR A 132 -11.35 -16.21 -7.38
C THR A 132 -12.11 -16.29 -6.06
N ARG A 133 -12.17 -15.21 -5.30
CA ARG A 133 -12.87 -15.13 -4.02
C ARG A 133 -14.35 -14.71 -4.16
N PHE A 134 -14.77 -14.39 -5.38
CA PHE A 134 -16.16 -14.02 -5.68
C PHE A 134 -17.05 -15.26 -5.63
N ASN A 135 -18.20 -15.10 -4.96
CA ASN A 135 -19.24 -16.12 -4.94
C ASN A 135 -20.50 -15.56 -5.63
N PRO A 136 -20.93 -16.14 -6.77
CA PRO A 136 -22.06 -15.61 -7.54
C PRO A 136 -23.41 -15.77 -6.83
N VAL A 137 -23.54 -16.74 -5.92
CA VAL A 137 -24.78 -16.93 -5.14
C VAL A 137 -24.94 -15.83 -4.09
N ILE A 138 -23.82 -15.43 -3.46
CA ILE A 138 -23.80 -14.37 -2.44
C ILE A 138 -23.69 -12.99 -3.09
N GLY A 139 -23.14 -12.92 -4.31
CA GLY A 139 -22.90 -11.66 -5.02
C GLY A 139 -21.76 -10.83 -4.43
N SER A 140 -20.81 -11.46 -3.74
CA SER A 140 -19.72 -10.74 -3.05
C SER A 140 -18.42 -11.52 -3.03
N ILE A 141 -17.32 -10.81 -2.70
CA ILE A 141 -15.99 -11.36 -2.47
C ILE A 141 -15.83 -11.70 -0.99
N ARG A 142 -15.34 -12.91 -0.70
CA ARG A 142 -15.02 -13.31 0.67
C ARG A 142 -13.78 -12.59 1.18
N SER A 143 -13.87 -11.99 2.36
CA SER A 143 -12.80 -11.17 2.93
C SER A 143 -11.58 -11.98 3.35
N TRP A 144 -11.74 -13.02 4.18
CA TRP A 144 -10.64 -13.86 4.66
C TRP A 144 -11.06 -15.31 4.83
N ASP A 145 -10.09 -16.18 5.08
CA ASP A 145 -10.30 -17.62 5.25
C ASP A 145 -10.13 -18.08 6.70
N SER A 146 -9.73 -17.21 7.60
CA SER A 146 -9.63 -17.51 9.03
C SER A 146 -11.00 -17.57 9.72
N SER A 147 -11.06 -18.22 10.89
CA SER A 147 -12.27 -18.30 11.71
C SER A 147 -13.49 -18.88 10.97
N ARG A 148 -13.29 -19.89 10.14
CA ARG A 148 -14.36 -20.58 9.39
C ARG A 148 -15.36 -21.31 10.28
N ASP A 149 -15.00 -21.59 11.51
CA ASP A 149 -15.85 -22.10 12.57
C ASP A 149 -16.97 -21.12 12.94
N LYS A 150 -16.68 -19.82 12.88
CA LYS A 150 -17.62 -18.74 13.19
C LYS A 150 -18.33 -18.21 11.96
N TRP A 151 -17.58 -17.98 10.86
CA TRP A 151 -18.13 -17.37 9.65
C TRP A 151 -17.71 -18.15 8.41
N LYS A 152 -18.68 -18.70 7.72
CA LYS A 152 -18.44 -19.47 6.48
C LYS A 152 -18.01 -18.54 5.34
N PHE A 153 -18.56 -17.31 5.29
CA PHE A 153 -18.29 -16.36 4.23
C PHE A 153 -18.31 -14.91 4.77
N PRO A 154 -17.22 -14.48 5.42
CA PRO A 154 -17.13 -13.11 5.93
C PRO A 154 -17.02 -12.12 4.78
N VAL A 155 -17.78 -11.02 4.88
CA VAL A 155 -17.74 -9.88 3.97
C VAL A 155 -17.69 -8.62 4.80
N ILE A 156 -16.73 -7.75 4.53
CA ILE A 156 -16.63 -6.42 5.18
C ILE A 156 -16.57 -5.32 4.12
N ILE A 157 -16.89 -4.10 4.54
CA ILE A 157 -17.07 -2.97 3.61
C ILE A 157 -15.78 -2.61 2.86
N ASP A 158 -14.62 -2.84 3.43
CA ASP A 158 -13.35 -2.54 2.78
C ASP A 158 -13.03 -3.44 1.58
N ASN A 159 -13.80 -4.51 1.33
CA ASN A 159 -13.79 -5.20 0.05
C ASN A 159 -13.91 -4.22 -1.13
N MET A 160 -14.69 -3.15 -0.97
CA MET A 160 -14.88 -2.14 -2.02
C MET A 160 -13.56 -1.46 -2.39
N MET A 161 -12.72 -1.14 -1.41
CA MET A 161 -11.41 -0.54 -1.63
C MET A 161 -10.42 -1.53 -2.28
N ASN A 162 -10.55 -2.81 -1.94
CA ASN A 162 -9.73 -3.87 -2.52
C ASN A 162 -10.12 -4.24 -3.96
N LEU A 163 -11.28 -3.80 -4.46
CA LEU A 163 -11.70 -4.01 -5.84
C LEU A 163 -11.12 -3.01 -6.84
N GLU A 164 -10.44 -1.97 -6.38
CA GLU A 164 -9.85 -0.94 -7.24
C GLU A 164 -8.94 -1.53 -8.35
N PRO A 165 -8.01 -2.47 -8.07
CA PRO A 165 -7.20 -3.09 -9.11
C PRO A 165 -8.03 -3.91 -10.11
N VAL A 166 -9.14 -4.51 -9.69
CA VAL A 166 -10.02 -5.28 -10.58
C VAL A 166 -10.68 -4.32 -11.59
N SER A 167 -11.22 -3.21 -11.11
CA SER A 167 -11.81 -2.18 -11.97
C SER A 167 -10.78 -1.58 -12.92
N TYR A 168 -9.60 -1.26 -12.42
CA TYR A 168 -8.53 -0.66 -13.20
C TYR A 168 -8.04 -1.56 -14.34
N THR A 169 -7.83 -2.86 -14.08
CA THR A 169 -7.31 -3.81 -15.08
C THR A 169 -8.35 -4.25 -16.13
N HIS A 170 -9.64 -4.02 -15.89
CA HIS A 170 -10.72 -4.37 -16.82
C HIS A 170 -11.23 -3.19 -17.65
N LEU A 171 -10.87 -1.95 -17.29
CA LEU A 171 -11.29 -0.73 -17.97
C LEU A 171 -10.19 -0.10 -18.83
N THR A 172 -8.98 -0.61 -18.78
CA THR A 172 -7.81 -0.20 -19.58
C THR A 172 -7.36 -1.32 -20.51
#